data_6120b93e4cb596dc0688420ef0a23069
#
_entry.id   6120b93e4cb596dc0688420ef0a23069
#
_cell.length_a   1.000
_cell.length_b   1.000
_cell.length_c   1.000
_cell.angle_alpha   90.00
_cell.angle_beta   90.00
_cell.angle_gamma   90.00
#
_symmetry.space_group_name_H-M   'P 1'
#
loop_
_entity.id
_entity.type
_entity.pdbx_description
1 polymer ?
#
loop_
_entity_poly.entity_id
_entity_poly.type
_entity_poly.pdbx_seq_one_letter_code
_entity_poly.pdbx_strand_id
1 'polypeptide(L)'
;MHVLKKKFFNHPLLKKDKLEYRFYQETIVGACSNKNSLIVLPTGLGKTIIAILVSVIKLNKIKGSKVIFLAPTKPLIQQHYETYKTFLNLDPDQMALLTGTIPPDKRLEMINYARIYFYTPQTLQNDIINNRIDLSDVSLIIFDEAHRAVGNYAYVFIADKYMKNAKNPQILAITASPGSEKEKISEIIDNLYIEKIEVRTEDSPDVKPYIQPIEINWRKIDLPVEFMEIKSILEDNLRKCILYLYSNSLLNTKNINNITRNDLISLQKLIPKKLEEPDADKTDLFESLRVVALAIRFSYMLELLETQGISSLSKYLDKQYESIHKKSTSKTVKELMQQPFINRINQIAKSLIEKGIPIQKRYINNTPFLTIDPDFKSLQTKQNILQIPYFVMKSL
;
A
#
# COMPACT_ATOMS: atom_id res chain seq x y z
N MET A 1 19.53 -18.91 34.40
CA MET A 1 19.09 -18.10 33.26
C MET A 1 19.69 -16.70 33.42
N HIS A 2 20.77 -16.36 32.71
CA HIS A 2 21.28 -15.00 32.66
C HIS A 2 20.28 -14.14 31.89
N VAL A 3 19.54 -13.29 32.57
CA VAL A 3 18.77 -12.22 31.96
C VAL A 3 19.79 -11.26 31.34
N LEU A 4 20.05 -11.38 30.05
CA LEU A 4 20.85 -10.41 29.30
C LEU A 4 20.23 -9.04 29.50
N LYS A 5 20.94 -8.13 30.17
CA LYS A 5 20.53 -6.73 30.34
C LYS A 5 20.27 -6.15 28.95
N LYS A 6 19.03 -5.73 28.68
CA LYS A 6 18.69 -5.05 27.44
C LYS A 6 19.56 -3.81 27.29
N LYS A 7 20.25 -3.71 26.16
CA LYS A 7 21.03 -2.53 25.76
C LYS A 7 20.13 -1.61 24.95
N PHE A 8 20.25 -0.30 25.11
CA PHE A 8 19.46 0.70 24.40
C PHE A 8 20.38 1.67 23.64
N PHE A 9 19.89 2.22 22.52
CA PHE A 9 20.56 3.32 21.88
C PHE A 9 20.51 4.56 22.77
N ASN A 10 21.65 5.25 22.90
CA ASN A 10 21.77 6.46 23.69
C ASN A 10 22.17 7.64 22.81
N HIS A 11 21.29 8.65 22.72
CA HIS A 11 21.51 9.88 21.98
C HIS A 11 20.64 11.01 22.54
N PRO A 12 21.09 12.28 22.60
CA PRO A 12 20.30 13.40 23.17
C PRO A 12 18.90 13.59 22.56
N LEU A 13 18.75 13.30 21.26
CA LEU A 13 17.48 13.38 20.55
C LEU A 13 16.62 12.10 20.63
N LEU A 14 17.09 11.06 21.36
CA LEU A 14 16.30 9.85 21.62
C LEU A 14 15.80 9.86 23.07
N LYS A 15 14.57 9.38 23.28
CA LYS A 15 14.05 9.13 24.61
C LYS A 15 14.83 8.01 25.28
N LYS A 16 15.26 8.26 26.50
CA LYS A 16 16.07 7.33 27.28
C LYS A 16 15.34 5.99 27.45
N ASP A 17 16.09 4.89 27.30
CA ASP A 17 15.66 3.51 27.54
C ASP A 17 14.38 3.09 26.76
N LYS A 18 14.13 3.73 25.60
CA LYS A 18 12.97 3.40 24.75
C LYS A 18 13.36 2.58 23.52
N LEU A 19 14.51 2.86 22.91
CA LEU A 19 14.94 2.23 21.67
C LEU A 19 15.94 1.10 21.95
N GLU A 20 15.48 -0.14 21.86
CA GLU A 20 16.31 -1.33 22.07
C GLU A 20 17.41 -1.41 21.03
N TYR A 21 18.65 -1.65 21.49
CA TYR A 21 19.81 -1.79 20.62
C TYR A 21 19.78 -3.12 19.86
N ARG A 22 19.99 -3.04 18.54
CA ARG A 22 20.18 -4.19 17.67
C ARG A 22 21.41 -3.99 16.80
N PHE A 23 22.35 -4.92 16.87
CA PHE A 23 23.65 -4.79 16.20
C PHE A 23 23.54 -4.56 14.70
N TYR A 24 22.69 -5.29 13.99
CA TYR A 24 22.50 -5.11 12.55
C TYR A 24 21.97 -3.72 12.19
N GLN A 25 21.14 -3.10 13.04
CA GLN A 25 20.65 -1.73 12.80
C GLN A 25 21.78 -0.72 12.91
N GLU A 26 22.64 -0.84 13.91
CA GLU A 26 23.83 0.00 14.05
C GLU A 26 24.76 -0.14 12.84
N THR A 27 25.03 -1.37 12.41
CA THR A 27 25.87 -1.67 11.24
C THR A 27 25.33 -1.02 9.97
N ILE A 28 24.03 -1.15 9.71
CA ILE A 28 23.36 -0.53 8.55
C ILE A 28 23.42 1.00 8.65
N VAL A 29 23.13 1.57 9.82
CA VAL A 29 23.21 3.02 10.05
C VAL A 29 24.62 3.55 9.81
N GLY A 30 25.63 2.84 10.30
CA GLY A 30 27.05 3.18 10.05
C GLY A 30 27.39 3.18 8.55
N ALA A 31 26.93 2.16 7.83
CA ALA A 31 27.15 2.03 6.39
C ALA A 31 26.45 3.13 5.57
N CYS A 32 25.30 3.61 6.03
CA CYS A 32 24.46 4.60 5.34
C CYS A 32 24.73 6.05 5.73
N SER A 33 25.58 6.33 6.73
CA SER A 33 25.64 7.63 7.40
C SER A 33 26.05 8.82 6.52
N ASN A 34 26.71 8.59 5.38
CA ASN A 34 27.23 9.66 4.50
C ASN A 34 27.00 9.39 3.01
N LYS A 35 26.18 8.42 2.64
CA LYS A 35 25.92 8.04 1.24
C LYS A 35 24.42 7.95 0.98
N ASN A 36 24.02 8.27 -0.24
CA ASN A 36 22.69 7.94 -0.70
C ASN A 36 22.54 6.42 -0.70
N SER A 37 21.64 5.90 0.12
CA SER A 37 21.62 4.47 0.40
C SER A 37 20.23 3.86 0.19
N LEU A 38 20.21 2.67 -0.41
CA LEU A 38 19.02 1.82 -0.49
C LEU A 38 19.15 0.69 0.54
N ILE A 39 18.20 0.64 1.46
CA ILE A 39 18.09 -0.43 2.46
C ILE A 39 16.98 -1.40 2.05
N VAL A 40 17.35 -2.64 1.83
CA VAL A 40 16.43 -3.75 1.58
C VAL A 40 16.39 -4.62 2.83
N LEU A 41 15.26 -4.56 3.55
CA LEU A 41 15.11 -5.25 4.82
C LEU A 41 13.67 -5.76 4.96
N PRO A 42 13.42 -7.04 5.28
CA PRO A 42 12.08 -7.60 5.48
C PRO A 42 11.20 -6.78 6.42
N THR A 43 9.88 -6.95 6.31
CA THR A 43 8.93 -6.31 7.22
C THR A 43 9.16 -6.78 8.66
N GLY A 44 8.92 -5.90 9.65
CA GLY A 44 9.11 -6.23 11.06
C GLY A 44 10.54 -6.10 11.59
N LEU A 45 11.56 -5.95 10.72
CA LEU A 45 12.96 -5.81 11.13
C LEU A 45 13.39 -4.36 11.39
N GLY A 46 12.44 -3.44 11.55
CA GLY A 46 12.71 -2.10 12.05
C GLY A 46 13.32 -1.12 11.03
N LYS A 47 12.88 -1.16 9.76
CA LYS A 47 13.24 -0.13 8.76
C LYS A 47 13.05 1.29 9.29
N THR A 48 11.93 1.56 9.95
CA THR A 48 11.62 2.85 10.56
C THR A 48 12.63 3.22 11.66
N ILE A 49 13.12 2.25 12.42
CA ILE A 49 14.14 2.48 13.46
C ILE A 49 15.46 2.95 12.85
N ILE A 50 15.87 2.31 11.76
CA ILE A 50 17.07 2.73 11.02
C ILE A 50 16.89 4.17 10.50
N ALA A 51 15.73 4.48 9.95
CA ALA A 51 15.41 5.83 9.49
C ALA A 51 15.46 6.86 10.63
N ILE A 52 14.94 6.53 11.83
CA ILE A 52 15.05 7.36 13.04
C ILE A 52 16.53 7.60 13.40
N LEU A 53 17.33 6.55 13.46
CA LEU A 53 18.74 6.67 13.84
C LEU A 53 19.53 7.53 12.85
N VAL A 54 19.32 7.38 11.53
CA VAL A 54 19.96 8.22 10.51
C VAL A 54 19.48 9.67 10.64
N SER A 55 18.17 9.90 10.88
CA SER A 55 17.61 11.24 11.10
C SER A 55 18.24 11.94 12.28
N VAL A 56 18.37 11.24 13.40
CA VAL A 56 18.96 11.75 14.64
C VAL A 56 20.44 12.14 14.43
N ILE A 57 21.21 11.31 13.74
CA ILE A 57 22.61 11.58 13.41
C ILE A 57 22.71 12.85 12.56
N LYS A 58 21.86 12.99 11.52
CA LYS A 58 21.87 14.16 10.63
C LYS A 58 21.50 15.45 11.37
N LEU A 59 20.41 15.43 12.12
CA LEU A 59 19.92 16.58 12.89
C LEU A 59 20.94 17.03 13.97
N ASN A 60 21.74 16.11 14.50
CA ASN A 60 22.78 16.43 15.47
C ASN A 60 24.05 16.96 14.80
N LYS A 61 24.42 16.39 13.64
CA LYS A 61 25.65 16.77 12.91
C LYS A 61 25.51 18.14 12.24
N ILE A 62 24.34 18.45 11.69
CA ILE A 62 24.09 19.68 10.94
C ILE A 62 23.04 20.51 11.70
N LYS A 63 23.50 21.47 12.50
CA LYS A 63 22.60 22.35 13.27
C LYS A 63 21.68 23.14 12.35
N GLY A 64 20.41 23.22 12.71
CA GLY A 64 19.39 23.91 11.91
C GLY A 64 18.88 23.12 10.69
N SER A 65 19.45 21.95 10.40
CA SER A 65 18.99 21.13 9.28
C SER A 65 17.62 20.49 9.54
N LYS A 66 16.99 20.10 8.46
CA LYS A 66 15.66 19.50 8.42
C LYS A 66 15.70 18.10 7.80
N VAL A 67 14.74 17.28 8.14
CA VAL A 67 14.55 15.92 7.62
C VAL A 67 13.16 15.79 7.02
N ILE A 68 13.04 15.17 5.86
CA ILE A 68 11.74 14.83 5.24
C ILE A 68 11.60 13.31 5.21
N PHE A 69 10.47 12.82 5.69
CA PHE A 69 10.05 11.42 5.58
C PHE A 69 8.87 11.31 4.62
N LEU A 70 8.96 10.43 3.62
CA LEU A 70 7.94 10.18 2.62
C LEU A 70 7.41 8.76 2.73
N ALA A 71 6.10 8.61 2.73
CA ALA A 71 5.44 7.31 2.59
C ALA A 71 4.26 7.40 1.60
N PRO A 72 3.96 6.31 0.84
CA PRO A 72 3.01 6.36 -0.27
C PRO A 72 1.58 6.71 0.09
N THR A 73 1.16 6.42 1.33
CA THR A 73 -0.23 6.61 1.75
C THR A 73 -0.33 7.36 3.08
N LYS A 74 -1.47 8.03 3.28
CA LYS A 74 -1.76 8.76 4.53
C LYS A 74 -1.67 7.86 5.79
N PRO A 75 -2.23 6.63 5.83
CA PRO A 75 -2.08 5.75 6.99
C PRO A 75 -0.63 5.40 7.30
N LEU A 76 0.19 5.12 6.27
CA LEU A 76 1.60 4.79 6.47
C LEU A 76 2.39 5.97 7.01
N ILE A 77 2.23 7.17 6.44
CA ILE A 77 2.95 8.35 6.93
C ILE A 77 2.52 8.74 8.35
N GLN A 78 1.25 8.56 8.69
CA GLN A 78 0.72 8.73 10.04
C GLN A 78 1.39 7.74 11.02
N GLN A 79 1.52 6.47 10.64
CA GLN A 79 2.19 5.45 11.45
C GLN A 79 3.66 5.79 11.70
N HIS A 80 4.39 6.26 10.69
CA HIS A 80 5.78 6.70 10.85
C HIS A 80 5.88 7.92 11.78
N TYR A 81 5.01 8.90 11.62
CA TYR A 81 4.94 10.07 12.49
C TYR A 81 4.75 9.67 13.96
N GLU A 82 3.79 8.79 14.28
CA GLU A 82 3.56 8.30 15.64
C GLU A 82 4.75 7.48 16.17
N THR A 83 5.40 6.70 15.30
CA THR A 83 6.61 5.96 15.67
C THR A 83 7.75 6.92 16.06
N TYR A 84 7.98 7.97 15.29
CA TYR A 84 8.98 9.00 15.61
C TYR A 84 8.67 9.70 16.93
N LYS A 85 7.41 10.06 17.17
CA LYS A 85 6.96 10.63 18.47
C LYS A 85 7.23 9.70 19.65
N THR A 86 7.15 8.41 19.44
CA THR A 86 7.40 7.42 20.50
C THR A 86 8.86 7.39 20.91
N PHE A 87 9.80 7.54 19.96
CA PHE A 87 11.22 7.34 20.21
C PHE A 87 12.03 8.64 20.32
N LEU A 88 11.59 9.73 19.69
CA LEU A 88 12.34 10.99 19.71
C LEU A 88 12.02 11.85 20.92
N ASN A 89 13.07 12.48 21.44
CA ASN A 89 12.99 13.51 22.45
C ASN A 89 13.01 14.89 21.80
N LEU A 90 11.92 15.19 21.07
CA LEU A 90 11.65 16.46 20.41
C LEU A 90 10.29 16.98 20.85
N ASP A 91 10.15 18.29 20.90
CA ASP A 91 8.85 18.92 21.15
C ASP A 91 7.86 18.57 20.02
N PRO A 92 6.57 18.40 20.31
CA PRO A 92 5.57 18.03 19.30
C PRO A 92 5.57 18.94 18.08
N ASP A 93 5.79 20.24 18.26
CA ASP A 93 5.81 21.23 17.17
C ASP A 93 7.03 21.12 16.25
N GLN A 94 8.07 20.41 16.70
CA GLN A 94 9.25 20.15 15.87
C GLN A 94 9.06 19.00 14.87
N MET A 95 7.88 18.38 14.86
CA MET A 95 7.49 17.33 13.90
C MET A 95 6.15 17.65 13.25
N ALA A 96 6.10 17.75 11.95
CA ALA A 96 4.90 18.12 11.20
C ALA A 96 4.41 16.98 10.29
N LEU A 97 3.14 16.60 10.45
CA LEU A 97 2.46 15.67 9.54
C LEU A 97 1.73 16.46 8.45
N LEU A 98 2.21 16.40 7.22
CA LEU A 98 1.83 17.26 6.11
C LEU A 98 1.20 16.44 4.98
N THR A 99 -0.11 16.33 5.00
CA THR A 99 -0.89 15.55 4.02
C THR A 99 -1.84 16.45 3.23
N GLY A 100 -2.34 15.98 2.10
CA GLY A 100 -3.27 16.74 1.26
C GLY A 100 -4.61 17.12 1.90
N THR A 101 -4.91 16.57 3.09
CA THR A 101 -6.12 16.98 3.86
C THR A 101 -5.91 18.25 4.68
N ILE A 102 -4.65 18.71 4.84
CA ILE A 102 -4.32 19.94 5.54
C ILE A 102 -4.23 21.07 4.50
N PRO A 103 -4.95 22.19 4.69
CA PRO A 103 -4.86 23.35 3.78
C PRO A 103 -3.41 23.86 3.63
N PRO A 104 -3.03 24.38 2.44
CA PRO A 104 -1.67 24.84 2.18
C PRO A 104 -1.15 25.87 3.19
N ASP A 105 -1.98 26.84 3.59
CA ASP A 105 -1.57 27.91 4.52
C ASP A 105 -1.21 27.35 5.90
N LYS A 106 -2.01 26.40 6.40
CA LYS A 106 -1.70 25.72 7.66
C LYS A 106 -0.42 24.88 7.57
N ARG A 107 -0.14 24.27 6.38
CA ARG A 107 1.11 23.56 6.20
C ARG A 107 2.32 24.49 6.25
N LEU A 108 2.22 25.69 5.67
CA LEU A 108 3.28 26.71 5.75
C LEU A 108 3.60 27.11 7.19
N GLU A 109 2.59 27.31 8.03
CA GLU A 109 2.76 27.59 9.46
C GLU A 109 3.53 26.44 10.15
N MET A 110 3.14 25.18 9.93
CA MET A 110 3.77 24.01 10.53
C MET A 110 5.24 23.83 10.08
N ILE A 111 5.55 24.14 8.83
CA ILE A 111 6.91 24.06 8.24
C ILE A 111 7.89 25.00 8.95
N ASN A 112 7.44 26.15 9.42
CA ASN A 112 8.30 27.16 10.04
C ASN A 112 8.91 26.69 11.37
N TYR A 113 8.21 25.85 12.12
CA TYR A 113 8.62 25.37 13.45
C TYR A 113 9.21 23.96 13.43
N ALA A 114 8.83 23.14 12.45
CA ALA A 114 9.23 21.74 12.42
C ALA A 114 10.66 21.55 11.90
N ARG A 115 11.30 20.51 12.43
CA ARG A 115 12.61 20.00 11.99
C ARG A 115 12.47 18.68 11.22
N ILE A 116 11.36 17.95 11.43
CA ILE A 116 11.06 16.71 10.71
C ILE A 116 9.69 16.82 10.09
N TYR A 117 9.62 16.62 8.78
CA TYR A 117 8.40 16.67 7.99
C TYR A 117 7.98 15.29 7.51
N PHE A 118 6.73 14.94 7.71
CA PHE A 118 6.12 13.69 7.25
C PHE A 118 5.13 14.01 6.13
N TYR A 119 5.47 13.61 4.91
CA TYR A 119 4.70 13.96 3.73
C TYR A 119 4.18 12.74 2.97
N THR A 120 3.00 12.88 2.35
CA THR A 120 2.67 12.04 1.21
C THR A 120 3.34 12.60 -0.06
N PRO A 121 3.77 11.74 -1.00
CA PRO A 121 4.59 12.16 -2.14
C PRO A 121 3.97 13.29 -2.96
N GLN A 122 2.68 13.15 -3.31
CA GLN A 122 1.96 14.14 -4.12
C GLN A 122 1.82 15.49 -3.41
N THR A 123 1.71 15.48 -2.07
CA THR A 123 1.62 16.72 -1.30
C THR A 123 2.95 17.47 -1.33
N LEU A 124 4.07 16.77 -1.12
CA LEU A 124 5.39 17.40 -1.21
C LEU A 124 5.69 17.88 -2.63
N GLN A 125 5.39 17.07 -3.65
CA GLN A 125 5.54 17.47 -5.04
C GLN A 125 4.80 18.77 -5.34
N ASN A 126 3.55 18.88 -4.91
CA ASN A 126 2.74 20.11 -5.10
C ASN A 126 3.31 21.29 -4.32
N ASP A 127 3.81 21.08 -3.10
CA ASP A 127 4.41 22.15 -2.31
C ASP A 127 5.74 22.64 -2.89
N ILE A 128 6.53 21.76 -3.50
CA ILE A 128 7.75 22.11 -4.26
C ILE A 128 7.39 22.93 -5.53
N ILE A 129 6.44 22.43 -6.33
CA ILE A 129 6.02 23.10 -7.58
C ILE A 129 5.51 24.52 -7.29
N ASN A 130 4.79 24.70 -6.17
CA ASN A 130 4.25 26.01 -5.79
C ASN A 130 5.18 26.83 -4.89
N ASN A 131 6.47 26.46 -4.77
CA ASN A 131 7.48 27.15 -3.96
C ASN A 131 7.06 27.37 -2.49
N ARG A 132 6.32 26.42 -1.89
CA ARG A 132 5.86 26.47 -0.50
C ARG A 132 6.86 25.90 0.50
N ILE A 133 7.86 25.19 0.02
CA ILE A 133 8.92 24.59 0.85
C ILE A 133 10.27 24.87 0.23
N ASP A 134 11.23 25.30 1.06
CA ASP A 134 12.64 25.41 0.70
C ASP A 134 13.37 24.11 1.09
N LEU A 135 14.01 23.49 0.12
CA LEU A 135 14.78 22.26 0.31
C LEU A 135 16.25 22.51 0.66
N SER A 136 16.72 23.78 0.65
CA SER A 136 18.13 24.12 0.83
C SER A 136 18.73 23.62 2.15
N ASP A 137 17.97 23.66 3.23
CA ASP A 137 18.39 23.23 4.57
C ASP A 137 17.96 21.81 4.92
N VAL A 138 17.34 21.07 3.98
CA VAL A 138 17.00 19.67 4.16
C VAL A 138 18.26 18.81 3.99
N SER A 139 18.70 18.16 5.06
CA SER A 139 19.93 17.34 5.07
C SER A 139 19.66 15.84 4.85
N LEU A 140 18.41 15.41 4.87
CA LEU A 140 18.01 14.03 4.66
C LEU A 140 16.59 13.95 4.11
N ILE A 141 16.40 13.21 3.02
CA ILE A 141 15.08 12.74 2.60
C ILE A 141 15.03 11.21 2.70
N ILE A 142 13.96 10.71 3.31
CA ILE A 142 13.69 9.28 3.46
C ILE A 142 12.52 8.92 2.55
N PHE A 143 12.74 7.94 1.66
CA PHE A 143 11.73 7.38 0.78
C PHE A 143 11.34 5.99 1.29
N ASP A 144 10.18 5.85 1.91
CA ASP A 144 9.61 4.55 2.26
C ASP A 144 8.91 3.92 1.05
N GLU A 145 8.92 2.58 0.98
CA GLU A 145 8.48 1.83 -0.19
C GLU A 145 9.16 2.30 -1.49
N ALA A 146 10.49 2.42 -1.42
CA ALA A 146 11.35 2.99 -2.46
C ALA A 146 11.22 2.29 -3.84
N HIS A 147 10.71 1.05 -3.89
CA HIS A 147 10.40 0.35 -5.14
C HIS A 147 9.39 1.10 -6.02
N ARG A 148 8.71 2.13 -5.50
CA ARG A 148 7.82 3.01 -6.26
C ARG A 148 8.53 4.11 -7.02
N ALA A 149 9.83 4.30 -6.84
CA ALA A 149 10.60 5.35 -7.51
C ALA A 149 10.91 5.00 -8.98
N VAL A 150 9.88 4.72 -9.76
CA VAL A 150 9.94 4.36 -11.19
C VAL A 150 8.95 5.18 -12.02
N GLY A 151 9.25 5.38 -13.28
CA GLY A 151 8.42 6.14 -14.22
C GLY A 151 8.12 7.56 -13.74
N ASN A 152 6.87 7.96 -13.80
CA ASN A 152 6.41 9.30 -13.42
C ASN A 152 5.95 9.41 -11.95
N TYR A 153 6.36 8.50 -11.08
CA TYR A 153 5.96 8.58 -9.69
C TYR A 153 6.62 9.79 -8.99
N ALA A 154 5.90 10.44 -8.09
CA ALA A 154 6.32 11.68 -7.43
C ALA A 154 7.71 11.62 -6.78
N TYR A 155 8.18 10.44 -6.36
CA TYR A 155 9.52 10.25 -5.78
C TYR A 155 10.64 10.68 -6.73
N VAL A 156 10.52 10.37 -8.02
CA VAL A 156 11.53 10.72 -9.03
C VAL A 156 11.69 12.22 -9.13
N PHE A 157 10.59 12.95 -9.26
CA PHE A 157 10.59 14.42 -9.29
C PHE A 157 11.16 15.03 -8.01
N ILE A 158 10.75 14.51 -6.83
CA ILE A 158 11.20 15.02 -5.53
C ILE A 158 12.70 14.82 -5.36
N ALA A 159 13.22 13.62 -5.70
CA ALA A 159 14.64 13.31 -5.60
C ALA A 159 15.47 14.24 -6.49
N ASP A 160 15.07 14.45 -7.75
CA ASP A 160 15.75 15.37 -8.69
C ASP A 160 15.79 16.81 -8.14
N LYS A 161 14.66 17.35 -7.67
CA LYS A 161 14.58 18.69 -7.10
C LYS A 161 15.41 18.82 -5.82
N TYR A 162 15.39 17.81 -4.99
CA TYR A 162 16.16 17.80 -3.76
C TYR A 162 17.66 17.79 -4.00
N MET A 163 18.16 16.89 -4.85
CA MET A 163 19.59 16.82 -5.16
C MET A 163 20.14 18.09 -5.79
N LYS A 164 19.31 18.85 -6.52
CA LYS A 164 19.69 20.13 -7.15
C LYS A 164 19.68 21.32 -6.20
N ASN A 165 18.84 21.30 -5.17
CA ASN A 165 18.59 22.50 -4.36
C ASN A 165 19.15 22.42 -2.93
N ALA A 166 19.36 21.22 -2.38
CA ALA A 166 19.85 21.06 -1.01
C ALA A 166 21.35 21.31 -0.90
N LYS A 167 21.79 22.00 0.17
CA LYS A 167 23.20 22.28 0.45
C LYS A 167 24.00 21.03 0.82
N ASN A 168 23.37 20.10 1.53
CA ASN A 168 24.00 18.87 2.01
C ASN A 168 23.05 17.68 1.80
N PRO A 169 22.73 17.31 0.55
CA PRO A 169 21.75 16.29 0.28
C PRO A 169 22.19 14.90 0.71
N GLN A 170 21.26 14.15 1.29
CA GLN A 170 21.38 12.70 1.46
C GLN A 170 20.01 12.05 1.29
N ILE A 171 19.98 10.95 0.55
CA ILE A 171 18.79 10.13 0.35
C ILE A 171 18.93 8.82 1.11
N LEU A 172 17.90 8.47 1.85
CA LEU A 172 17.73 7.15 2.45
C LEU A 172 16.48 6.50 1.87
N ALA A 173 16.67 5.55 0.99
CA ALA A 173 15.61 4.76 0.38
C ALA A 173 15.43 3.46 1.18
N ILE A 174 14.20 3.14 1.59
CA ILE A 174 13.91 1.93 2.37
C ILE A 174 12.79 1.13 1.69
N THR A 175 12.93 -0.18 1.60
CA THR A 175 11.91 -1.09 1.05
C THR A 175 12.03 -2.47 1.66
N ALA A 176 10.91 -3.22 1.66
CA ALA A 176 10.93 -4.65 2.00
C ALA A 176 11.37 -5.50 0.80
N SER A 177 11.04 -5.09 -0.41
CA SER A 177 11.40 -5.76 -1.65
C SER A 177 11.59 -4.72 -2.76
N PRO A 178 12.75 -4.67 -3.41
CA PRO A 178 12.99 -3.77 -4.54
C PRO A 178 12.35 -4.24 -5.84
N GLY A 179 11.73 -5.44 -5.83
CA GLY A 179 11.27 -6.14 -7.03
C GLY A 179 12.25 -7.21 -7.48
N SER A 180 11.89 -7.97 -8.53
CA SER A 180 12.69 -9.04 -9.10
C SER A 180 13.32 -8.68 -10.47
N GLU A 181 12.84 -7.63 -11.12
CA GLU A 181 13.28 -7.20 -12.44
C GLU A 181 14.52 -6.28 -12.29
N LYS A 182 15.62 -6.67 -12.93
CA LYS A 182 16.90 -5.94 -12.84
C LYS A 182 16.77 -4.50 -13.37
N GLU A 183 16.02 -4.33 -14.44
CA GLU A 183 15.79 -3.04 -15.09
C GLU A 183 15.10 -2.05 -14.11
N LYS A 184 14.09 -2.52 -13.38
CA LYS A 184 13.39 -1.69 -12.38
C LYS A 184 14.29 -1.36 -11.18
N ILE A 185 15.14 -2.29 -10.77
CA ILE A 185 16.10 -2.03 -9.68
C ILE A 185 17.10 -0.98 -10.12
N SER A 186 17.64 -1.07 -11.35
CA SER A 186 18.53 -0.04 -11.92
C SER A 186 17.83 1.32 -11.97
N GLU A 187 16.60 1.37 -12.46
CA GLU A 187 15.81 2.60 -12.51
C GLU A 187 15.61 3.24 -11.14
N ILE A 188 15.37 2.46 -10.08
CA ILE A 188 15.27 2.98 -8.70
C ILE A 188 16.61 3.56 -8.23
N ILE A 189 17.73 2.88 -8.52
CA ILE A 189 19.09 3.32 -8.17
C ILE A 189 19.38 4.66 -8.81
N ASP A 190 19.13 4.79 -10.12
CA ASP A 190 19.38 6.00 -10.89
C ASP A 190 18.46 7.15 -10.44
N ASN A 191 17.17 6.90 -10.31
CA ASN A 191 16.17 7.90 -9.93
C ASN A 191 16.34 8.45 -8.50
N LEU A 192 16.87 7.64 -7.58
CA LEU A 192 17.13 8.05 -6.20
C LEU A 192 18.62 8.33 -5.91
N TYR A 193 19.47 8.40 -6.95
CA TYR A 193 20.89 8.71 -6.80
C TYR A 193 21.60 7.79 -5.80
N ILE A 194 21.27 6.50 -5.78
CA ILE A 194 21.80 5.54 -4.80
C ILE A 194 23.26 5.20 -5.08
N GLU A 195 24.09 5.36 -4.06
CA GLU A 195 25.54 5.05 -4.09
C GLU A 195 25.85 3.75 -3.32
N LYS A 196 24.98 3.36 -2.38
CA LYS A 196 25.18 2.23 -1.50
C LYS A 196 23.90 1.41 -1.37
N ILE A 197 24.02 0.09 -1.45
CA ILE A 197 22.91 -0.82 -1.19
C ILE A 197 23.26 -1.68 0.01
N GLU A 198 22.38 -1.69 1.01
CA GLU A 198 22.45 -2.57 2.18
C GLU A 198 21.28 -3.55 2.15
N VAL A 199 21.60 -4.82 2.08
CA VAL A 199 20.59 -5.91 2.05
C VAL A 199 20.76 -6.80 3.27
N ARG A 200 19.65 -7.07 3.95
CA ARG A 200 19.58 -8.13 4.95
C ARG A 200 18.33 -8.96 4.72
N THR A 201 18.48 -10.25 4.91
CA THR A 201 17.39 -11.23 4.89
C THR A 201 17.14 -11.77 6.30
N GLU A 202 16.09 -12.55 6.47
CA GLU A 202 15.82 -13.24 7.73
C GLU A 202 16.95 -14.23 8.11
N ASP A 203 17.67 -14.77 7.10
CA ASP A 203 18.78 -15.70 7.29
C ASP A 203 20.13 -15.02 7.51
N SER A 204 20.20 -13.67 7.42
CA SER A 204 21.45 -12.94 7.65
C SER A 204 21.94 -13.19 9.09
N PRO A 205 23.23 -13.53 9.28
CA PRO A 205 23.75 -13.94 10.59
C PRO A 205 23.57 -12.89 11.69
N ASP A 206 23.64 -11.60 11.33
CA ASP A 206 23.45 -10.46 12.24
C ASP A 206 21.98 -10.17 12.53
N VAL A 207 21.04 -10.67 11.73
CA VAL A 207 19.59 -10.50 11.88
C VAL A 207 18.94 -11.69 12.59
N LYS A 208 19.38 -12.90 12.28
CA LYS A 208 18.81 -14.18 12.77
C LYS A 208 18.54 -14.21 14.29
N PRO A 209 19.40 -13.66 15.18
CA PRO A 209 19.13 -13.64 16.62
C PRO A 209 17.89 -12.82 17.04
N TYR A 210 17.38 -11.95 16.16
CA TYR A 210 16.25 -11.07 16.41
C TYR A 210 14.96 -11.51 15.73
N ILE A 211 15.03 -12.61 14.94
CA ILE A 211 13.85 -13.21 14.31
C ILE A 211 13.09 -14.02 15.35
N GLN A 212 11.81 -13.74 15.49
CA GLN A 212 10.93 -14.59 16.27
C GLN A 212 10.49 -15.77 15.41
N PRO A 213 10.50 -17.00 15.94
CA PRO A 213 9.98 -18.15 15.22
C PRO A 213 8.51 -17.94 14.90
N ILE A 214 8.16 -18.17 13.63
CA ILE A 214 6.81 -18.03 13.12
C ILE A 214 6.15 -19.41 13.11
N GLU A 215 5.10 -19.59 13.90
CA GLU A 215 4.26 -20.78 13.84
C GLU A 215 3.06 -20.51 12.94
N ILE A 216 2.92 -21.26 11.85
CA ILE A 216 1.81 -21.11 10.90
C ILE A 216 0.77 -22.17 11.23
N ASN A 217 -0.37 -21.72 11.74
CA ASN A 217 -1.53 -22.57 12.01
C ASN A 217 -2.56 -22.42 10.87
N TRP A 218 -2.64 -23.41 10.00
CA TRP A 218 -3.61 -23.45 8.93
C TRP A 218 -4.99 -23.84 9.45
N ARG A 219 -6.00 -22.98 9.25
CA ARG A 219 -7.39 -23.27 9.55
C ARG A 219 -8.22 -23.21 8.26
N LYS A 220 -8.75 -24.33 7.84
CA LYS A 220 -9.76 -24.39 6.78
C LYS A 220 -11.13 -24.04 7.39
N ILE A 221 -11.81 -23.08 6.79
CA ILE A 221 -13.13 -22.64 7.22
C ILE A 221 -14.09 -22.80 6.04
N ASP A 222 -15.21 -23.46 6.25
CA ASP A 222 -16.25 -23.59 5.25
C ASP A 222 -17.06 -22.29 5.21
N LEU A 223 -17.23 -21.74 4.00
CA LEU A 223 -17.99 -20.51 3.80
C LEU A 223 -19.51 -20.80 3.86
N PRO A 224 -20.33 -19.86 4.37
CA PRO A 224 -21.78 -19.99 4.36
C PRO A 224 -22.33 -20.24 2.95
N VAL A 225 -23.41 -21.02 2.85
CA VAL A 225 -24.05 -21.35 1.57
C VAL A 225 -24.45 -20.09 0.81
N GLU A 226 -24.96 -19.11 1.53
CA GLU A 226 -25.35 -17.81 0.96
C GLU A 226 -24.16 -17.04 0.37
N PHE A 227 -22.97 -17.15 0.97
CA PHE A 227 -21.73 -16.57 0.41
C PHE A 227 -21.36 -17.25 -0.90
N MET A 228 -21.45 -18.59 -0.93
CA MET A 228 -21.18 -19.38 -2.14
C MET A 228 -22.21 -19.09 -3.23
N GLU A 229 -23.48 -18.84 -2.90
CA GLU A 229 -24.52 -18.42 -3.85
C GLU A 229 -24.14 -17.09 -4.52
N ILE A 230 -23.74 -16.07 -3.75
CA ILE A 230 -23.28 -14.79 -4.31
C ILE A 230 -22.09 -15.00 -5.23
N LYS A 231 -21.10 -15.79 -4.79
CA LYS A 231 -19.88 -16.09 -5.56
C LYS A 231 -20.25 -16.75 -6.89
N SER A 232 -21.09 -17.78 -6.88
CA SER A 232 -21.53 -18.48 -8.08
C SER A 232 -22.24 -17.54 -9.06
N ILE A 233 -23.16 -16.70 -8.59
CA ILE A 233 -23.85 -15.72 -9.44
C ILE A 233 -22.84 -14.78 -10.14
N LEU A 234 -21.85 -14.28 -9.40
CA LEU A 234 -20.84 -13.37 -9.96
C LEU A 234 -19.92 -14.08 -10.95
N GLU A 235 -19.46 -15.30 -10.62
CA GLU A 235 -18.61 -16.12 -11.50
C GLU A 235 -19.32 -16.48 -12.82
N ASP A 236 -20.58 -16.87 -12.76
CA ASP A 236 -21.36 -17.24 -13.95
C ASP A 236 -21.55 -16.04 -14.90
N ASN A 237 -21.81 -14.86 -14.33
CA ASN A 237 -21.92 -13.65 -15.16
C ASN A 237 -20.56 -13.21 -15.74
N LEU A 238 -19.49 -13.31 -14.95
CA LEU A 238 -18.14 -13.05 -15.45
C LEU A 238 -17.78 -14.05 -16.57
N ARG A 239 -18.09 -15.33 -16.39
CA ARG A 239 -17.86 -16.39 -17.39
C ARG A 239 -18.58 -16.10 -18.71
N LYS A 240 -19.83 -15.64 -18.66
CA LYS A 240 -20.58 -15.22 -19.87
C LYS A 240 -19.85 -14.08 -20.60
N CYS A 241 -19.37 -13.08 -19.88
CA CYS A 241 -18.59 -11.99 -20.46
C CYS A 241 -17.29 -12.50 -21.11
N ILE A 242 -16.55 -13.36 -20.42
CA ILE A 242 -15.30 -13.92 -20.92
C ILE A 242 -15.53 -14.77 -22.17
N LEU A 243 -16.57 -15.61 -22.18
CA LEU A 243 -16.92 -16.42 -23.36
C LEU A 243 -17.25 -15.54 -24.58
N TYR A 244 -18.01 -14.47 -24.38
CA TYR A 244 -18.31 -13.52 -25.45
C TYR A 244 -17.02 -12.86 -26.00
N LEU A 245 -16.14 -12.40 -25.11
CA LEU A 245 -14.87 -11.76 -25.54
C LEU A 245 -13.92 -12.77 -26.21
N TYR A 246 -13.93 -14.02 -25.79
CA TYR A 246 -13.16 -15.09 -26.43
C TYR A 246 -13.72 -15.42 -27.81
N SER A 247 -15.04 -15.54 -27.99
CA SER A 247 -15.66 -15.83 -29.32
C SER A 247 -15.41 -14.72 -30.34
N ASN A 248 -15.23 -13.47 -29.87
CA ASN A 248 -14.87 -12.33 -30.74
C ASN A 248 -13.35 -12.12 -30.85
N SER A 249 -12.55 -13.14 -30.53
CA SER A 249 -11.07 -13.11 -30.66
C SER A 249 -10.38 -11.96 -29.93
N LEU A 250 -11.02 -11.46 -28.86
CA LEU A 250 -10.48 -10.40 -28.00
C LEU A 250 -9.70 -10.95 -26.79
N LEU A 251 -9.89 -12.22 -26.47
CA LEU A 251 -9.16 -12.94 -25.45
C LEU A 251 -8.59 -14.25 -25.99
N ASN A 252 -7.43 -14.66 -25.50
CA ASN A 252 -6.76 -15.89 -25.92
C ASN A 252 -7.20 -17.12 -25.11
N THR A 253 -7.99 -16.95 -24.06
CA THR A 253 -8.45 -18.03 -23.19
C THR A 253 -9.88 -17.79 -22.71
N LYS A 254 -10.64 -18.88 -22.55
CA LYS A 254 -11.97 -18.90 -21.93
C LYS A 254 -11.93 -19.21 -20.43
N ASN A 255 -10.74 -19.53 -19.90
CA ASN A 255 -10.61 -19.88 -18.48
C ASN A 255 -10.55 -18.61 -17.62
N ILE A 256 -11.60 -18.42 -16.81
CA ILE A 256 -11.74 -17.26 -15.92
C ILE A 256 -10.57 -17.11 -14.94
N ASN A 257 -9.93 -18.22 -14.51
CA ASN A 257 -8.82 -18.21 -13.57
C ASN A 257 -7.52 -17.67 -14.18
N ASN A 258 -7.40 -17.66 -15.50
CA ASN A 258 -6.23 -17.21 -16.24
C ASN A 258 -6.35 -15.76 -16.70
N ILE A 259 -7.46 -15.08 -16.38
CA ILE A 259 -7.72 -13.70 -16.81
C ILE A 259 -7.70 -12.81 -15.56
N THR A 260 -6.77 -11.89 -15.56
CA THR A 260 -6.66 -10.90 -14.48
C THR A 260 -7.53 -9.67 -14.79
N ARG A 261 -7.86 -8.90 -13.75
CA ARG A 261 -8.54 -7.61 -13.93
C ARG A 261 -7.71 -6.64 -14.79
N ASN A 262 -6.38 -6.71 -14.70
CA ASN A 262 -5.49 -5.87 -15.53
C ASN A 262 -5.58 -6.22 -17.02
N ASP A 263 -5.76 -7.50 -17.36
CA ASP A 263 -5.97 -7.91 -18.75
C ASP A 263 -7.26 -7.30 -19.32
N LEU A 264 -8.34 -7.29 -18.54
CA LEU A 264 -9.60 -6.67 -18.90
C LEU A 264 -9.48 -5.13 -19.04
N ILE A 265 -8.73 -4.48 -18.15
CA ILE A 265 -8.47 -3.03 -18.25
C ILE A 265 -7.62 -2.71 -19.49
N SER A 266 -6.65 -3.55 -19.81
CA SER A 266 -5.82 -3.41 -21.01
C SER A 266 -6.68 -3.55 -22.26
N LEU A 267 -7.58 -4.52 -22.27
CA LEU A 267 -8.53 -4.74 -23.35
C LEU A 267 -9.49 -3.53 -23.53
N GLN A 268 -9.96 -2.95 -22.43
CA GLN A 268 -10.80 -1.75 -22.44
C GLN A 268 -10.09 -0.55 -23.11
N LYS A 269 -8.76 -0.48 -23.01
CA LYS A 269 -7.96 0.58 -23.67
C LYS A 269 -7.65 0.26 -25.13
N LEU A 270 -7.63 -1.02 -25.50
CA LEU A 270 -7.29 -1.49 -26.83
C LEU A 270 -8.48 -1.37 -27.80
N ILE A 271 -9.71 -1.68 -27.38
CA ILE A 271 -10.90 -1.68 -28.21
C ILE A 271 -11.18 -0.30 -28.84
N PRO A 272 -11.08 0.85 -28.15
CA PRO A 272 -11.26 2.15 -28.78
C PRO A 272 -10.28 2.43 -29.92
N LYS A 273 -9.04 1.94 -29.82
CA LYS A 273 -8.05 2.08 -30.89
C LYS A 273 -8.45 1.27 -32.13
N LYS A 274 -9.04 0.07 -31.96
CA LYS A 274 -9.58 -0.74 -33.03
C LYS A 274 -10.81 -0.10 -33.68
N LEU A 275 -11.59 0.71 -32.98
CA LEU A 275 -12.72 1.45 -33.52
C LEU A 275 -12.32 2.56 -34.53
N GLU A 276 -11.05 3.00 -34.48
CA GLU A 276 -10.49 4.00 -35.40
C GLU A 276 -10.06 3.38 -36.73
N GLU A 277 -10.00 2.05 -36.85
CA GLU A 277 -9.65 1.35 -38.11
C GLU A 277 -10.78 1.47 -39.09
N PRO A 278 -10.46 1.71 -40.40
CA PRO A 278 -11.48 1.98 -41.45
C PRO A 278 -12.48 0.83 -41.66
N ASP A 279 -12.03 -0.42 -41.52
CA ASP A 279 -12.81 -1.64 -41.83
C ASP A 279 -13.39 -2.30 -40.56
N ALA A 280 -13.39 -1.60 -39.41
CA ALA A 280 -13.83 -2.15 -38.15
C ALA A 280 -15.36 -2.32 -38.10
N ASP A 281 -15.84 -3.48 -37.66
CA ASP A 281 -17.24 -3.67 -37.28
C ASP A 281 -17.53 -2.92 -36.01
N LYS A 282 -18.03 -1.69 -36.14
CA LYS A 282 -18.28 -0.78 -35.03
C LYS A 282 -19.32 -1.32 -34.04
N THR A 283 -20.32 -2.07 -34.54
CA THR A 283 -21.40 -2.60 -33.70
C THR A 283 -20.87 -3.63 -32.72
N ASP A 284 -20.09 -4.60 -33.19
CA ASP A 284 -19.51 -5.65 -32.38
C ASP A 284 -18.45 -5.10 -31.44
N LEU A 285 -17.68 -4.09 -31.82
CA LEU A 285 -16.70 -3.46 -30.96
C LEU A 285 -17.33 -2.62 -29.83
N PHE A 286 -18.46 -1.93 -30.12
CA PHE A 286 -19.19 -1.21 -29.04
C PHE A 286 -19.81 -2.18 -28.04
N GLU A 287 -20.39 -3.30 -28.51
CA GLU A 287 -20.89 -4.31 -27.55
C GLU A 287 -19.75 -4.97 -26.80
N SER A 288 -18.62 -5.25 -27.44
CA SER A 288 -17.42 -5.75 -26.77
C SER A 288 -16.92 -4.80 -25.68
N LEU A 289 -16.92 -3.49 -25.93
CA LEU A 289 -16.55 -2.48 -24.92
C LEU A 289 -17.50 -2.50 -23.72
N ARG A 290 -18.80 -2.65 -23.97
CA ARG A 290 -19.82 -2.81 -22.94
C ARG A 290 -19.58 -4.07 -22.11
N VAL A 291 -19.33 -5.21 -22.76
CA VAL A 291 -19.06 -6.50 -22.09
C VAL A 291 -17.77 -6.46 -21.28
N VAL A 292 -16.69 -5.84 -21.76
CA VAL A 292 -15.46 -5.63 -21.00
C VAL A 292 -15.73 -4.79 -19.75
N ALA A 293 -16.53 -3.73 -19.88
CA ALA A 293 -16.88 -2.90 -18.72
C ALA A 293 -17.69 -3.67 -17.66
N LEU A 294 -18.53 -4.61 -18.06
CA LEU A 294 -19.25 -5.54 -17.17
C LEU A 294 -18.28 -6.54 -16.53
N ALA A 295 -17.41 -7.15 -17.31
CA ALA A 295 -16.42 -8.11 -16.83
C ALA A 295 -15.51 -7.53 -15.75
N ILE A 296 -15.03 -6.29 -15.95
CA ILE A 296 -14.24 -5.55 -14.94
C ILE A 296 -15.02 -5.39 -13.64
N ARG A 297 -16.33 -5.09 -13.70
CA ARG A 297 -17.17 -4.93 -12.51
C ARG A 297 -17.41 -6.25 -11.79
N PHE A 298 -17.72 -7.33 -12.52
CA PHE A 298 -17.90 -8.65 -11.90
C PHE A 298 -16.59 -9.13 -11.26
N SER A 299 -15.46 -8.97 -11.94
CA SER A 299 -14.14 -9.29 -11.38
C SER A 299 -13.87 -8.48 -10.09
N TYR A 300 -14.24 -7.20 -10.08
CA TYR A 300 -14.07 -6.36 -8.89
C TYR A 300 -15.02 -6.76 -7.73
N MET A 301 -16.27 -7.10 -8.03
CA MET A 301 -17.22 -7.57 -7.01
C MET A 301 -16.77 -8.91 -6.41
N LEU A 302 -16.22 -9.83 -7.22
CA LEU A 302 -15.61 -11.07 -6.75
C LEU A 302 -14.39 -10.77 -5.87
N GLU A 303 -13.50 -9.90 -6.28
CA GLU A 303 -12.36 -9.46 -5.48
C GLU A 303 -12.80 -8.89 -4.13
N LEU A 304 -13.80 -8.00 -4.11
CA LEU A 304 -14.36 -7.47 -2.86
C LEU A 304 -14.94 -8.56 -1.97
N LEU A 305 -15.73 -9.47 -2.54
CA LEU A 305 -16.33 -10.58 -1.80
C LEU A 305 -15.27 -11.48 -1.17
N GLU A 306 -14.27 -11.90 -1.96
CA GLU A 306 -13.25 -12.86 -1.53
C GLU A 306 -12.20 -12.23 -0.62
N THR A 307 -11.79 -10.97 -0.84
CA THR A 307 -10.68 -10.35 -0.10
C THR A 307 -11.12 -9.49 1.07
N GLN A 308 -12.29 -8.87 0.98
CA GLN A 308 -12.78 -7.89 1.94
C GLN A 308 -14.12 -8.29 2.60
N GLY A 309 -14.76 -9.34 2.08
CA GLY A 309 -15.99 -9.89 2.62
C GLY A 309 -17.25 -9.14 2.20
N ILE A 310 -18.36 -9.65 2.72
CA ILE A 310 -19.72 -9.29 2.27
C ILE A 310 -20.08 -7.84 2.56
N SER A 311 -19.58 -7.29 3.69
CA SER A 311 -19.85 -5.90 4.07
C SER A 311 -19.25 -4.89 3.07
N SER A 312 -18.08 -5.21 2.49
CA SER A 312 -17.45 -4.36 1.47
C SER A 312 -18.18 -4.43 0.14
N LEU A 313 -18.65 -5.62 -0.24
CA LEU A 313 -19.49 -5.80 -1.41
C LEU A 313 -20.84 -5.05 -1.27
N SER A 314 -21.52 -5.17 -0.13
CA SER A 314 -22.76 -4.45 0.14
C SER A 314 -22.60 -2.93 0.04
N LYS A 315 -21.57 -2.37 0.67
CA LYS A 315 -21.24 -0.93 0.57
C LYS A 315 -20.96 -0.49 -0.86
N TYR A 316 -20.29 -1.33 -1.63
CA TYR A 316 -20.05 -1.05 -3.05
C TYR A 316 -21.37 -1.00 -3.83
N LEU A 317 -22.26 -1.99 -3.63
CA LEU A 317 -23.57 -2.02 -4.28
C LEU A 317 -24.44 -0.82 -3.87
N ASP A 318 -24.51 -0.46 -2.59
CA ASP A 318 -25.25 0.71 -2.12
C ASP A 318 -24.77 1.98 -2.79
N LYS A 319 -23.44 2.18 -2.89
CA LYS A 319 -22.86 3.32 -3.61
C LYS A 319 -23.19 3.33 -5.10
N GLN A 320 -23.26 2.16 -5.75
CA GLN A 320 -23.70 2.07 -7.15
C GLN A 320 -25.18 2.44 -7.29
N TYR A 321 -26.06 1.96 -6.40
CA TYR A 321 -27.49 2.34 -6.39
C TYR A 321 -27.68 3.85 -6.21
N GLU A 322 -26.97 4.48 -5.28
CA GLU A 322 -27.01 5.94 -5.10
C GLU A 322 -26.56 6.70 -6.37
N SER A 323 -25.66 6.11 -7.15
CA SER A 323 -25.12 6.73 -8.35
C SER A 323 -26.09 6.71 -9.54
N ILE A 324 -27.07 5.81 -9.58
CA ILE A 324 -27.98 5.61 -10.73
C ILE A 324 -28.68 6.90 -11.14
N HIS A 325 -29.04 7.73 -10.17
CA HIS A 325 -29.76 8.99 -10.41
C HIS A 325 -28.86 10.13 -10.92
N LYS A 326 -27.53 9.94 -10.90
CA LYS A 326 -26.59 10.95 -11.40
C LYS A 326 -26.50 10.93 -12.93
N LYS A 327 -26.51 12.10 -13.56
CA LYS A 327 -26.37 12.22 -15.04
C LYS A 327 -25.03 11.65 -15.53
N SER A 328 -23.99 11.69 -14.71
CA SER A 328 -22.63 11.19 -15.04
C SER A 328 -22.50 9.67 -15.03
N THR A 329 -23.51 8.92 -14.55
CA THR A 329 -23.44 7.45 -14.48
C THR A 329 -23.68 6.83 -15.85
N SER A 330 -22.77 5.93 -16.28
CA SER A 330 -22.86 5.27 -17.57
C SER A 330 -24.12 4.41 -17.70
N LYS A 331 -24.65 4.29 -18.93
CA LYS A 331 -25.80 3.45 -19.25
C LYS A 331 -25.60 1.99 -18.80
N THR A 332 -24.42 1.43 -19.02
CA THR A 332 -24.04 0.07 -18.61
C THR A 332 -24.19 -0.16 -17.11
N VAL A 333 -23.85 0.82 -16.27
CA VAL A 333 -24.02 0.69 -14.81
C VAL A 333 -25.50 0.70 -14.45
N LYS A 334 -26.29 1.59 -15.03
CA LYS A 334 -27.74 1.67 -14.79
C LYS A 334 -28.43 0.36 -15.14
N GLU A 335 -28.13 -0.18 -16.31
CA GLU A 335 -28.64 -1.47 -16.78
C GLU A 335 -28.22 -2.63 -15.86
N LEU A 336 -26.95 -2.68 -15.45
CA LEU A 336 -26.44 -3.70 -14.54
C LEU A 336 -27.19 -3.69 -13.20
N MET A 337 -27.36 -2.51 -12.60
CA MET A 337 -27.97 -2.39 -11.29
C MET A 337 -29.49 -2.70 -11.28
N GLN A 338 -30.12 -2.70 -12.44
CA GLN A 338 -31.53 -3.13 -12.63
C GLN A 338 -31.69 -4.63 -12.82
N GLN A 339 -30.59 -5.39 -12.96
CA GLN A 339 -30.66 -6.83 -13.18
C GLN A 339 -31.18 -7.57 -11.93
N PRO A 340 -32.09 -8.55 -12.10
CA PRO A 340 -32.64 -9.29 -10.96
C PRO A 340 -31.59 -9.97 -10.08
N PHE A 341 -30.51 -10.47 -10.69
CA PHE A 341 -29.45 -11.15 -9.94
C PHE A 341 -28.64 -10.18 -9.05
N ILE A 342 -28.48 -8.91 -9.43
CA ILE A 342 -27.86 -7.89 -8.57
C ILE A 342 -28.74 -7.60 -7.34
N ASN A 343 -30.06 -7.51 -7.55
CA ASN A 343 -31.00 -7.35 -6.45
C ASN A 343 -30.93 -8.57 -5.50
N ARG A 344 -30.83 -9.79 -6.04
CA ARG A 344 -30.68 -11.02 -5.26
C ARG A 344 -29.38 -10.98 -4.43
N ILE A 345 -28.24 -10.63 -5.04
CA ILE A 345 -26.96 -10.46 -4.34
C ILE A 345 -27.10 -9.46 -3.18
N ASN A 346 -27.73 -8.31 -3.43
CA ASN A 346 -27.91 -7.27 -2.42
C ASN A 346 -28.80 -7.73 -1.25
N GLN A 347 -29.89 -8.45 -1.54
CA GLN A 347 -30.77 -9.03 -0.53
C GLN A 347 -30.03 -10.05 0.35
N ILE A 348 -29.28 -10.98 -0.26
CA ILE A 348 -28.49 -11.98 0.46
C ILE A 348 -27.45 -11.29 1.33
N ALA A 349 -26.73 -10.31 0.76
CA ALA A 349 -25.70 -9.57 1.48
C ALA A 349 -26.25 -8.83 2.71
N LYS A 350 -27.38 -8.15 2.58
CA LYS A 350 -28.06 -7.46 3.69
C LYS A 350 -28.56 -8.43 4.76
N SER A 351 -29.18 -9.54 4.35
CA SER A 351 -29.65 -10.57 5.28
C SER A 351 -28.49 -11.18 6.11
N LEU A 352 -27.33 -11.44 5.50
CA LEU A 352 -26.16 -11.95 6.22
C LEU A 352 -25.62 -10.93 7.22
N ILE A 353 -25.61 -9.64 6.84
CA ILE A 353 -25.16 -8.55 7.72
C ILE A 353 -26.12 -8.39 8.91
N GLU A 354 -27.44 -8.44 8.68
CA GLU A 354 -28.48 -8.34 9.72
C GLU A 354 -28.45 -9.51 10.68
N LYS A 355 -28.20 -10.72 10.20
CA LYS A 355 -28.06 -11.93 11.05
C LYS A 355 -26.80 -11.87 11.93
N GLY A 356 -25.99 -10.81 11.83
CA GLY A 356 -24.81 -10.66 12.64
C GLY A 356 -23.74 -11.72 12.36
N ILE A 357 -23.81 -12.40 11.21
CA ILE A 357 -22.72 -13.27 10.75
C ILE A 357 -21.64 -12.32 10.25
N PRO A 358 -20.71 -11.91 11.14
CA PRO A 358 -19.73 -10.90 10.75
C PRO A 358 -18.62 -11.61 10.02
N ILE A 359 -18.68 -11.60 8.69
CA ILE A 359 -17.44 -11.60 7.94
C ILE A 359 -16.90 -10.17 8.10
N GLN A 360 -16.51 -9.83 9.31
CA GLN A 360 -15.88 -8.55 9.61
C GLN A 360 -14.39 -8.66 9.35
N LYS A 361 -13.90 -7.70 8.58
CA LYS A 361 -12.49 -7.40 8.50
C LYS A 361 -12.06 -6.95 9.90
N ARG A 362 -11.40 -7.82 10.65
CA ARG A 362 -10.76 -7.45 11.92
C ARG A 362 -9.28 -7.18 11.66
N TYR A 363 -8.71 -6.30 12.48
CA TYR A 363 -7.31 -5.99 12.46
C TYR A 363 -6.66 -6.60 13.70
N ILE A 364 -5.62 -7.40 13.51
CA ILE A 364 -4.67 -7.75 14.56
C ILE A 364 -3.36 -7.05 14.21
N ASN A 365 -2.81 -6.28 15.13
CA ASN A 365 -1.59 -5.51 14.93
C ASN A 365 -1.60 -4.64 13.65
N ASN A 366 -2.75 -3.97 13.38
CA ASN A 366 -2.99 -3.12 12.21
C ASN A 366 -3.05 -3.81 10.84
N THR A 367 -3.09 -5.13 10.79
CA THR A 367 -3.24 -5.84 9.52
C THR A 367 -4.62 -6.49 9.44
N PRO A 368 -5.32 -6.33 8.31
CA PRO A 368 -6.66 -6.87 8.15
C PRO A 368 -6.63 -8.37 7.88
N PHE A 369 -7.51 -9.12 8.51
CA PHE A 369 -7.79 -10.52 8.16
C PHE A 369 -9.29 -10.82 8.23
N LEU A 370 -9.70 -11.84 7.50
CA LEU A 370 -11.06 -12.34 7.50
C LEU A 370 -11.25 -13.34 8.65
N THR A 371 -12.26 -13.16 9.47
CA THR A 371 -12.69 -14.15 10.44
C THR A 371 -14.18 -14.45 10.28
N ILE A 372 -14.54 -15.71 10.44
CA ILE A 372 -15.91 -16.21 10.40
C ILE A 372 -16.33 -16.70 11.79
N ASP A 373 -15.42 -16.69 12.77
CA ASP A 373 -15.62 -17.27 14.10
C ASP A 373 -16.24 -16.26 15.07
N PRO A 374 -17.45 -16.47 15.60
CA PRO A 374 -18.05 -15.64 16.62
C PRO A 374 -17.32 -15.69 17.98
N ASP A 375 -16.56 -16.76 18.27
CA ASP A 375 -15.84 -16.95 19.53
C ASP A 375 -14.40 -16.44 19.51
N PHE A 376 -14.03 -15.63 18.53
CA PHE A 376 -12.68 -15.09 18.36
C PHE A 376 -12.15 -14.31 19.58
N LYS A 377 -13.00 -13.88 20.50
CA LYS A 377 -12.58 -13.24 21.77
C LYS A 377 -11.68 -14.14 22.61
N SER A 378 -11.85 -15.46 22.52
CA SER A 378 -11.03 -16.43 23.27
C SER A 378 -9.61 -16.60 22.72
N LEU A 379 -9.36 -16.21 21.47
CA LEU A 379 -8.07 -16.33 20.79
C LEU A 379 -7.17 -15.11 20.96
N GLN A 380 -7.70 -13.98 21.39
CA GLN A 380 -6.91 -12.75 21.66
C GLN A 380 -5.93 -12.89 22.83
N THR A 381 -6.10 -13.90 23.69
CA THR A 381 -5.25 -14.13 24.88
C THR A 381 -4.05 -15.03 24.63
N LYS A 382 -3.93 -15.66 23.47
CA LYS A 382 -2.78 -16.51 23.13
C LYS A 382 -2.08 -16.01 21.86
N GLN A 383 -1.06 -15.25 22.08
CA GLN A 383 0.14 -14.91 21.33
C GLN A 383 0.32 -15.42 19.90
N ASN A 384 0.67 -14.47 18.99
CA ASN A 384 1.33 -14.70 17.70
C ASN A 384 0.55 -15.51 16.66
N ILE A 385 -0.62 -15.02 16.25
CA ILE A 385 -1.26 -15.50 15.03
C ILE A 385 -0.70 -14.67 13.87
N LEU A 386 0.06 -15.33 13.02
CA LEU A 386 0.59 -14.75 11.80
C LEU A 386 -0.46 -14.62 10.72
N GLN A 387 -0.33 -13.53 10.02
CA GLN A 387 -1.07 -13.19 8.83
C GLN A 387 -0.56 -13.98 7.66
N ILE A 388 -1.46 -14.68 6.99
CA ILE A 388 -1.18 -15.27 5.69
C ILE A 388 -1.61 -14.26 4.63
N PRO A 389 -0.70 -13.83 3.74
CA PRO A 389 -1.11 -13.07 2.58
C PRO A 389 -2.06 -13.93 1.74
N TYR A 390 -3.15 -13.34 1.29
CA TYR A 390 -4.22 -13.95 0.49
C TYR A 390 -3.78 -14.75 -0.75
N PHE A 391 -2.53 -14.63 -1.15
CA PHE A 391 -1.95 -15.33 -2.31
C PHE A 391 -1.99 -16.87 -2.21
N VAL A 392 -2.14 -17.43 -1.02
CA VAL A 392 -2.12 -18.90 -0.82
C VAL A 392 -3.49 -19.55 -0.96
N MET A 393 -4.59 -18.77 -0.91
CA MET A 393 -5.94 -19.32 -1.10
C MET A 393 -6.31 -19.59 -2.57
N LYS A 394 -5.54 -19.15 -3.55
CA LYS A 394 -5.78 -19.34 -4.98
C LYS A 394 -5.17 -20.61 -5.57
N SER A 395 -4.33 -21.32 -4.81
CA SER A 395 -3.58 -22.49 -5.27
C SER A 395 -4.01 -23.81 -4.60
N LEU A 396 -5.14 -23.84 -3.94
CA LEU A 396 -5.85 -25.04 -3.49
C LEU A 396 -7.31 -24.95 -4.03
#